data_bfd279adb0005500513aff9f9d70891f
#
_entry.id   bfd279adb0005500513aff9f9d70891f
#
_cell.length_a   1.000
_cell.length_b   1.000
_cell.length_c   1.000
_cell.angle_alpha   90.00
_cell.angle_beta   90.00
_cell.angle_gamma   90.00
#
_symmetry.space_group_name_H-M   'P 1'
#
loop_
_entity.id
_entity.type
_entity.pdbx_description
1 polymer ?
#
loop_
_entity_poly.entity_id
_entity_poly.type
_entity_poly.pdbx_seq_one_letter_code
_entity_poly.pdbx_strand_id
1 'polypeptide(L)'
;MRDIQAVLERWGGWASGDNSGVDYSPIAAGFKGLLPQTGKSRLSCCDDDGLVIEGCMAQLKRRRPDEYQLIVLHYVFNMQKRAIARSFKKDEKLIRIGLQMGENFIEGCLSMLDISLEMDLETERENIYEKKLTRSANCVLV
;
A
#
# COMPACT_ATOMS: atom_id res chain seq x y z
N MET A 1 6.10 12.14 10.66
CA MET A 1 4.97 11.85 9.77
C MET A 1 5.11 10.47 9.16
N ARG A 2 4.05 9.67 9.20
CA ARG A 2 4.09 8.29 8.73
C ARG A 2 4.20 8.23 7.21
N ASP A 3 5.03 7.33 6.69
CA ASP A 3 5.11 7.02 5.26
C ASP A 3 4.08 5.93 4.95
N ILE A 4 2.88 6.36 4.53
CA ILE A 4 1.76 5.45 4.29
C ILE A 4 2.05 4.47 3.15
N GLN A 5 2.80 4.85 2.14
CA GLN A 5 3.14 3.95 1.03
C GLN A 5 4.03 2.81 1.52
N ALA A 6 5.04 3.10 2.33
CA ALA A 6 5.90 2.08 2.92
C ALA A 6 5.12 1.16 3.86
N VAL A 7 4.19 1.70 4.64
CA VAL A 7 3.30 0.92 5.51
C VAL A 7 2.45 -0.05 4.68
N LEU A 8 1.84 0.42 3.62
CA LEU A 8 0.99 -0.41 2.76
C LEU A 8 1.78 -1.45 1.98
N GLU A 9 3.02 -1.17 1.59
CA GLU A 9 3.88 -2.16 0.95
C GLU A 9 4.14 -3.35 1.89
N ARG A 10 4.43 -3.08 3.16
CA ARG A 10 4.64 -4.11 4.16
C ARG A 10 3.35 -4.86 4.48
N TRP A 11 2.24 -4.14 4.60
CA TRP A 11 0.93 -4.77 4.77
C TRP A 11 0.59 -5.68 3.58
N GLY A 12 0.85 -5.24 2.36
CA GLY A 12 0.61 -6.04 1.15
C GLY A 12 1.40 -7.35 1.15
N GLY A 13 2.65 -7.30 1.59
CA GLY A 13 3.47 -8.49 1.75
C GLY A 13 2.89 -9.46 2.79
N TRP A 14 2.40 -8.94 3.91
CA TRP A 14 1.73 -9.71 4.94
C TRP A 14 0.40 -10.30 4.44
N ALA A 15 -0.43 -9.49 3.77
CA ALA A 15 -1.75 -9.88 3.30
C ALA A 15 -1.71 -10.88 2.13
N SER A 16 -0.63 -10.87 1.34
CA SER A 16 -0.46 -11.81 0.22
C SER A 16 -0.10 -13.22 0.67
N GLY A 17 0.35 -13.38 1.93
CA GLY A 17 0.59 -14.68 2.54
C GLY A 17 -0.69 -15.25 3.15
N ASP A 18 -0.54 -16.38 3.85
CA ASP A 18 -1.67 -17.08 4.50
C ASP A 18 -2.07 -16.44 5.83
N ASN A 19 -1.49 -15.28 6.17
CA ASN A 19 -1.68 -14.61 7.47
C ASN A 19 -2.98 -13.84 7.57
N SER A 20 -3.50 -13.35 6.42
CA SER A 20 -4.73 -12.57 6.39
C SER A 20 -5.94 -13.49 6.38
N GLY A 21 -6.96 -13.17 7.19
CA GLY A 21 -8.25 -13.86 7.17
C GLY A 21 -9.15 -13.43 6.03
N VAL A 22 -8.74 -12.45 5.22
CA VAL A 22 -9.53 -11.92 4.11
C VAL A 22 -9.10 -12.60 2.81
N ASP A 23 -10.08 -13.05 2.03
CA ASP A 23 -9.84 -13.64 0.71
C ASP A 23 -9.93 -12.55 -0.35
N TYR A 24 -8.78 -12.21 -0.95
CA TYR A 24 -8.69 -11.23 -2.03
C TYR A 24 -8.81 -11.84 -3.43
N SER A 25 -8.97 -13.18 -3.52
CA SER A 25 -9.05 -13.89 -4.80
C SER A 25 -10.12 -13.35 -5.74
N PRO A 26 -11.32 -12.95 -5.28
CA PRO A 26 -12.34 -12.41 -6.19
C PRO A 26 -11.87 -11.16 -6.95
N ILE A 27 -11.06 -10.32 -6.31
CA ILE A 27 -10.49 -9.13 -6.97
C ILE A 27 -9.49 -9.55 -8.04
N ALA A 28 -8.65 -10.53 -7.74
CA ALA A 28 -7.63 -11.04 -8.66
C ALA A 28 -8.23 -11.79 -9.85
N ALA A 29 -9.43 -12.35 -9.73
CA ALA A 29 -10.04 -13.21 -10.74
C ALA A 29 -10.19 -12.53 -12.11
N GLY A 30 -10.45 -11.23 -12.13
CA GLY A 30 -10.57 -10.44 -13.36
C GLY A 30 -9.23 -10.12 -14.03
N PHE A 31 -8.10 -10.44 -13.37
CA PHE A 31 -6.76 -10.04 -13.80
C PHE A 31 -5.82 -11.23 -13.99
N LYS A 32 -6.35 -12.44 -14.15
CA LYS A 32 -5.55 -13.65 -14.37
C LYS A 32 -4.64 -13.45 -15.58
N GLY A 33 -3.37 -13.80 -15.42
CA GLY A 33 -2.35 -13.64 -16.46
C GLY A 33 -1.71 -12.26 -16.51
N LEU A 34 -2.31 -11.26 -15.84
CA LEU A 34 -1.76 -9.90 -15.76
C LEU A 34 -1.03 -9.66 -14.43
N LEU A 35 -1.23 -10.54 -13.45
CA LEU A 35 -0.60 -10.41 -12.15
C LEU A 35 0.88 -10.82 -12.22
N PRO A 36 1.79 -10.08 -11.56
CA PRO A 36 3.19 -10.47 -11.50
C PRO A 36 3.34 -11.80 -10.78
N GLN A 37 4.26 -12.64 -11.24
CA GLN A 37 4.62 -13.86 -10.51
C GLN A 37 5.50 -13.47 -9.34
N THR A 38 5.05 -13.83 -8.13
CA THR A 38 5.76 -13.51 -6.91
C THR A 38 6.66 -14.67 -6.50
N GLY A 39 7.89 -14.67 -6.99
CA GLY A 39 8.91 -15.62 -6.55
C GLY A 39 9.88 -15.06 -5.51
N LYS A 40 9.77 -13.78 -5.17
CA LYS A 40 10.69 -13.11 -4.25
C LYS A 40 10.02 -12.86 -2.91
N SER A 41 10.79 -12.97 -1.83
CA SER A 41 10.30 -12.59 -0.51
C SER A 41 10.04 -11.09 -0.49
N ARG A 42 8.91 -10.71 0.08
CA ARG A 42 8.49 -9.33 0.21
C ARG A 42 8.65 -8.86 1.66
N LEU A 43 8.84 -7.55 1.82
CA LEU A 43 8.74 -6.94 3.14
C LEU A 43 7.33 -7.21 3.70
N SER A 44 7.26 -7.47 4.99
CA SER A 44 6.02 -7.80 5.68
C SER A 44 5.93 -7.04 7.00
N CYS A 45 4.86 -7.22 7.72
CA CYS A 45 4.65 -6.65 9.04
C CYS A 45 4.19 -7.73 10.02
N CYS A 46 4.10 -7.37 11.30
CA CYS A 46 3.57 -8.30 12.32
C CYS A 46 2.05 -8.44 12.18
N ASP A 47 1.50 -9.47 12.79
CA ASP A 47 0.06 -9.75 12.71
C ASP A 47 -0.78 -8.62 13.31
N ASP A 48 -0.34 -8.03 14.41
CA ASP A 48 -1.06 -6.92 15.05
C ASP A 48 -1.19 -5.73 14.10
N ASP A 49 -0.08 -5.35 13.45
CA ASP A 49 -0.09 -4.27 12.46
C ASP A 49 -0.97 -4.63 11.26
N GLY A 50 -0.85 -5.85 10.78
CA GLY A 50 -1.65 -6.34 9.66
C GLY A 50 -3.14 -6.25 9.93
N LEU A 51 -3.57 -6.66 11.12
CA LEU A 51 -4.98 -6.61 11.52
C LEU A 51 -5.50 -5.18 11.65
N VAL A 52 -4.68 -4.25 12.13
CA VAL A 52 -5.05 -2.83 12.19
C VAL A 52 -5.32 -2.28 10.79
N ILE A 53 -4.41 -2.54 9.84
CA ILE A 53 -4.58 -2.10 8.45
C ILE A 53 -5.80 -2.78 7.82
N GLU A 54 -6.04 -4.07 8.10
CA GLU A 54 -7.23 -4.79 7.61
C GLU A 54 -8.52 -4.10 8.07
N GLY A 55 -8.57 -3.61 9.31
CA GLY A 55 -9.70 -2.83 9.81
C GLY A 55 -9.91 -1.55 9.01
N CYS A 56 -8.84 -0.85 8.69
CA CYS A 56 -8.89 0.35 7.85
C CYS A 56 -9.35 0.01 6.43
N MET A 57 -8.87 -1.11 5.88
CA MET A 57 -9.26 -1.59 4.56
C MET A 57 -10.74 -1.96 4.49
N ALA A 58 -11.30 -2.52 5.56
CA ALA A 58 -12.74 -2.82 5.64
C ALA A 58 -13.56 -1.54 5.53
N GLN A 59 -13.12 -0.45 6.16
CA GLN A 59 -13.79 0.85 6.06
C GLN A 59 -13.64 1.43 4.66
N LEU A 60 -12.47 1.31 4.04
CA LEU A 60 -12.24 1.77 2.67
C LEU A 60 -13.17 1.04 1.69
N LYS A 61 -13.30 -0.27 1.83
CA LYS A 61 -14.19 -1.09 1.00
C LYS A 61 -15.63 -0.61 1.07
N ARG A 62 -16.10 -0.26 2.27
CA ARG A 62 -17.47 0.20 2.49
C ARG A 62 -17.72 1.59 1.93
N ARG A 63 -16.73 2.49 2.04
CA ARG A 63 -16.89 3.90 1.69
C ARG A 63 -16.44 4.22 0.28
N ARG A 64 -15.37 3.56 -0.18
CA ARG A 64 -14.71 3.83 -1.45
C ARG A 64 -14.30 2.52 -2.12
N PRO A 65 -15.26 1.73 -2.65
CA PRO A 65 -14.94 0.42 -3.21
C PRO A 65 -13.99 0.47 -4.41
N ASP A 66 -14.02 1.53 -5.20
CA ASP A 66 -13.14 1.66 -6.36
C ASP A 66 -11.68 1.83 -5.91
N GLU A 67 -11.43 2.72 -4.95
CA GLU A 67 -10.10 2.94 -4.41
C GLU A 67 -9.60 1.73 -3.62
N TYR A 68 -10.51 1.02 -2.93
CA TYR A 68 -10.19 -0.24 -2.27
C TYR A 68 -9.62 -1.25 -3.27
N GLN A 69 -10.27 -1.41 -4.42
CA GLN A 69 -9.81 -2.33 -5.45
C GLN A 69 -8.42 -1.96 -5.96
N LEU A 70 -8.16 -0.68 -6.17
CA LEU A 70 -6.85 -0.20 -6.61
C LEU A 70 -5.75 -0.49 -5.58
N ILE A 71 -6.02 -0.26 -4.32
CA ILE A 71 -5.07 -0.54 -3.22
C ILE A 71 -4.75 -2.03 -3.17
N VAL A 72 -5.75 -2.89 -3.26
CA VAL A 72 -5.56 -4.35 -3.25
C VAL A 72 -4.72 -4.79 -4.46
N LEU A 73 -5.06 -4.35 -5.66
CA LEU A 73 -4.33 -4.73 -6.87
C LEU A 73 -2.87 -4.29 -6.80
N HIS A 74 -2.61 -3.10 -6.34
CA HIS A 74 -1.26 -2.55 -6.32
C HIS A 74 -0.42 -3.11 -5.17
N TYR A 75 -0.94 -3.17 -3.94
CA TYR A 75 -0.17 -3.54 -2.76
C TYR A 75 -0.23 -5.03 -2.42
N VAL A 76 -1.37 -5.69 -2.56
CA VAL A 76 -1.48 -7.13 -2.26
C VAL A 76 -0.96 -7.97 -3.44
N PHE A 77 -1.43 -7.67 -4.65
CA PHE A 77 -1.06 -8.43 -5.85
C PHE A 77 0.14 -7.86 -6.59
N ASN A 78 0.71 -6.77 -6.08
CA ASN A 78 1.94 -6.16 -6.61
C ASN A 78 1.83 -5.75 -8.09
N MET A 79 0.64 -5.37 -8.52
CA MET A 79 0.38 -4.98 -9.89
C MET A 79 0.84 -3.55 -10.14
N GLN A 80 1.56 -3.31 -11.23
CA GLN A 80 2.05 -1.97 -11.54
C GLN A 80 0.91 -1.04 -11.96
N LYS A 81 1.03 0.23 -11.65
CA LYS A 81 0.03 1.26 -11.97
C LYS A 81 -0.33 1.27 -13.45
N ARG A 82 0.68 1.15 -14.32
CA ARG A 82 0.49 1.11 -15.77
C ARG A 82 -0.35 -0.10 -16.20
N ALA A 83 -0.10 -1.26 -15.60
CA ALA A 83 -0.86 -2.47 -15.91
C ALA A 83 -2.31 -2.34 -15.45
N ILE A 84 -2.54 -1.75 -14.27
CA ILE A 84 -3.90 -1.47 -13.78
C ILE A 84 -4.63 -0.54 -14.75
N ALA A 85 -3.98 0.53 -15.19
CA ALA A 85 -4.55 1.49 -16.13
C ALA A 85 -4.98 0.82 -17.44
N ARG A 86 -4.13 -0.05 -17.99
CA ARG A 86 -4.47 -0.80 -19.20
C ARG A 86 -5.69 -1.69 -19.00
N SER A 87 -5.75 -2.37 -17.86
CA SER A 87 -6.86 -3.30 -17.56
C SER A 87 -8.20 -2.57 -17.44
N PHE A 88 -8.19 -1.38 -16.85
CA PHE A 88 -9.40 -0.57 -16.71
C PHE A 88 -9.66 0.34 -17.92
N LYS A 89 -8.75 0.36 -18.90
CA LYS A 89 -8.82 1.26 -20.07
C LYS A 89 -8.93 2.71 -19.64
N LYS A 90 -8.12 3.09 -18.64
CA LYS A 90 -8.08 4.44 -18.08
C LYS A 90 -6.67 5.00 -18.17
N ASP A 91 -6.55 6.33 -18.07
CA ASP A 91 -5.26 7.00 -17.98
C ASP A 91 -4.57 6.62 -16.68
N GLU A 92 -3.26 6.38 -16.72
CA GLU A 92 -2.43 6.08 -15.56
C GLU A 92 -2.54 7.17 -14.49
N LYS A 93 -2.71 8.43 -14.89
CA LYS A 93 -2.90 9.54 -13.97
C LYS A 93 -4.13 9.33 -13.06
N LEU A 94 -5.22 8.81 -13.60
CA LEU A 94 -6.43 8.53 -12.82
C LEU A 94 -6.20 7.41 -11.82
N ILE A 95 -5.39 6.41 -12.18
CA ILE A 95 -5.02 5.31 -11.27
C ILE A 95 -4.17 5.85 -10.11
N ARG A 96 -3.20 6.73 -10.40
CA ARG A 96 -2.38 7.36 -9.36
C ARG A 96 -3.20 8.20 -8.39
N ILE A 97 -4.17 8.95 -8.91
CA ILE A 97 -5.07 9.76 -8.08
C ILE A 97 -5.91 8.84 -7.18
N GLY A 98 -6.48 7.79 -7.75
CA GLY A 98 -7.30 6.82 -6.98
C GLY A 98 -6.49 6.13 -5.89
N LEU A 99 -5.25 5.73 -6.17
CA LEU A 99 -4.36 5.14 -5.18
C LEU A 99 -4.04 6.13 -4.07
N GLN A 100 -3.74 7.38 -4.41
CA GLN A 100 -3.45 8.42 -3.43
C GLN A 100 -4.66 8.68 -2.53
N MET A 101 -5.86 8.68 -3.09
CA MET A 101 -7.10 8.84 -2.31
C MET A 101 -7.27 7.69 -1.32
N GLY A 102 -7.04 6.45 -1.75
CA GLY A 102 -7.10 5.28 -0.87
C GLY A 102 -6.04 5.33 0.24
N GLU A 103 -4.81 5.69 -0.11
CA GLU A 103 -3.70 5.84 0.84
C GLU A 103 -4.03 6.90 1.90
N ASN A 104 -4.54 8.05 1.48
CA ASN A 104 -4.92 9.13 2.40
C ASN A 104 -6.07 8.74 3.30
N PHE A 105 -7.03 7.97 2.80
CA PHE A 105 -8.13 7.46 3.60
C PHE A 105 -7.61 6.56 4.74
N ILE A 106 -6.70 5.64 4.43
CA ILE A 106 -6.12 4.73 5.42
C ILE A 106 -5.30 5.50 6.44
N GLU A 107 -4.50 6.47 5.99
CA GLU A 107 -3.74 7.33 6.89
C GLU A 107 -4.66 8.10 7.83
N GLY A 108 -5.77 8.62 7.31
CA GLY A 108 -6.79 9.29 8.12
C GLY A 108 -7.40 8.37 9.16
N CYS A 109 -7.70 7.13 8.81
CA CYS A 109 -8.20 6.13 9.76
C CYS A 109 -7.20 5.88 10.88
N LEU A 110 -5.93 5.69 10.54
CA LEU A 110 -4.87 5.46 11.52
C LEU A 110 -4.69 6.67 12.44
N SER A 111 -4.79 7.87 11.90
CA SER A 111 -4.69 9.10 12.68
C SER A 111 -5.84 9.24 13.68
N MET A 112 -7.06 8.91 13.27
CA MET A 112 -8.23 8.96 14.14
C MET A 112 -8.18 7.92 15.25
N LEU A 113 -7.62 6.74 14.96
CA LEU A 113 -7.45 5.68 15.96
C LEU A 113 -6.30 5.98 16.94
N ASP A 114 -5.43 6.91 16.59
CA ASP A 114 -4.23 7.28 17.36
C ASP A 114 -3.38 6.06 17.73
N ILE A 115 -3.19 5.17 16.76
CA ILE A 115 -2.45 3.92 16.94
C ILE A 115 -1.06 4.06 16.37
N SER A 116 -0.05 3.61 17.15
CA SER A 116 1.31 3.42 16.65
C SER A 116 1.45 1.98 16.13
N LEU A 117 2.01 1.85 14.93
CA LEU A 117 2.33 0.54 14.35
C LEU A 117 3.78 0.19 14.68
N GLU A 118 4.08 -1.10 14.86
CA GLU A 118 5.46 -1.53 15.07
C GLU A 118 6.35 -1.18 13.88
N MET A 119 5.80 -1.28 12.67
CA MET A 119 6.55 -0.95 11.45
C MET A 119 6.78 0.55 11.26
N ASP A 120 6.12 1.43 12.02
CA ASP A 120 6.31 2.89 11.89
C ASP A 120 7.77 3.30 12.13
N LEU A 121 8.44 2.70 13.07
CA LEU A 121 9.85 3.00 13.36
C LEU A 121 10.76 2.68 12.17
N GLU A 122 10.51 1.57 11.49
CA GLU A 122 11.29 1.15 10.33
C GLU A 122 11.01 2.04 9.11
N THR A 123 9.74 2.32 8.84
CA THR A 123 9.35 3.14 7.69
C THR A 123 9.79 4.59 7.86
N GLU A 124 9.71 5.14 9.05
CA GLU A 124 10.19 6.49 9.35
C GLU A 124 11.71 6.61 9.23
N ARG A 125 12.47 5.57 9.64
CA ARG A 125 13.93 5.54 9.51
C ARG A 125 14.35 5.61 8.05
N GLU A 126 13.70 4.83 7.18
CA GLU A 126 13.95 4.85 5.74
C GLU A 126 13.71 6.24 5.16
N ASN A 127 12.61 6.88 5.53
CA ASN A 127 12.26 8.22 5.07
C ASN A 127 13.27 9.27 5.56
N ILE A 128 13.70 9.21 6.82
CA ILE A 128 14.73 10.12 7.38
C ILE A 128 16.06 9.95 6.64
N TYR A 129 16.45 8.71 6.35
CA TYR A 129 17.68 8.43 5.61
C TYR A 129 17.65 9.04 4.21
N GLU A 130 16.58 8.88 3.48
CA GLU A 130 16.38 9.49 2.16
C GLU A 130 16.44 11.01 2.21
N LYS A 131 15.77 11.62 3.19
CA LYS A 131 15.79 13.07 3.40
C LYS A 131 17.21 13.58 3.71
N LYS A 132 17.99 12.85 4.50
CA LYS A 132 19.38 13.21 4.80
C LYS A 132 20.24 13.15 3.54
N LEU A 133 20.08 12.13 2.71
CA LEU A 133 20.80 12.02 1.45
C LEU A 133 20.46 13.17 0.50
N THR A 134 19.20 13.52 0.39
CA THR A 134 18.73 14.64 -0.43
C THR A 134 19.29 15.96 0.07
N ARG A 135 19.31 16.19 1.39
CA ARG A 135 19.88 17.40 1.99
C ARG A 135 21.40 17.49 1.74
N SER A 136 22.11 16.38 1.88
CA SER A 136 23.55 16.34 1.59
C SER A 136 23.83 16.70 0.14
N ALA A 137 23.07 16.18 -0.79
CA ALA A 137 23.18 16.50 -2.21
C ALA A 137 22.91 17.99 -2.46
N ASN A 138 21.90 18.56 -1.83
CA ASN A 138 21.57 19.98 -1.96
C ASN A 138 22.64 20.88 -1.34
N CYS A 139 23.22 20.47 -0.23
CA CYS A 139 24.32 21.22 0.40
C CYS A 139 25.57 21.27 -0.46
N VAL A 140 25.85 20.23 -1.24
CA VAL A 140 26.99 20.18 -2.17
C VAL A 140 26.81 21.12 -3.35
N LEU A 141 25.58 21.43 -3.70
CA LEU A 141 25.26 22.33 -4.82
C LEU A 141 25.24 23.82 -4.44
N VAL A 142 25.38 24.11 -3.18
CA VAL A 142 25.46 25.48 -2.66
C VAL A 142 26.93 25.83 -2.38
#